data_22f10bfa0bc65602c9aa9fd33dfb9297
#
_entry.id   22f10bfa0bc65602c9aa9fd33dfb9297
#
_cell.length_a   1.000
_cell.length_b   1.000
_cell.length_c   1.000
_cell.angle_alpha   90.00
_cell.angle_beta   90.00
_cell.angle_gamma   90.00
#
_symmetry.space_group_name_H-M   'P 1'
#
loop_
_entity.id
_entity.type
_entity.pdbx_description
1 polymer ?
#
loop_
_entity_poly.entity_id
_entity_poly.type
_entity_poly.pdbx_seq_one_letter_code
_entity_poly.pdbx_strand_id
1 'polypeptide(L)'
;MRKTSSVNYRNEVELLSNCPLAAAPKLIGGRWRIMLLWYVHHGIVRFSDLQKTIPPITEKMLHQQLREMERDILVLRVVQGRTVSYALTELGESLVPMLAGLAEWSERHRVGERLWTALTPLDQPDATADRLEVRGQV
;
A
#
# COMPACT_ATOMS: atom_id res chain seq x y z
N MET A 1 15.38 -2.70 18.65
CA MET A 1 14.40 -3.43 19.48
C MET A 1 13.63 -2.45 20.37
N ARG A 2 12.33 -2.28 20.14
CA ARG A 2 11.50 -1.43 21.01
C ARG A 2 11.40 -2.07 22.39
N LYS A 3 11.72 -1.32 23.44
CA LYS A 3 11.58 -1.82 24.81
C LYS A 3 10.10 -2.05 25.12
N THR A 4 9.73 -3.28 25.41
CA THR A 4 8.36 -3.70 25.77
C THR A 4 7.83 -3.10 27.07
N SER A 5 8.70 -2.43 27.84
CA SER A 5 8.37 -1.81 29.12
C SER A 5 8.12 -0.29 29.06
N SER A 6 8.20 0.32 27.86
CA SER A 6 7.97 1.77 27.75
C SER A 6 6.49 2.12 27.87
N VAL A 7 6.18 3.30 28.43
CA VAL A 7 4.80 3.82 28.53
C VAL A 7 4.16 3.90 27.13
N ASN A 8 4.91 4.31 26.12
CA ASN A 8 4.43 4.37 24.74
C ASN A 8 4.03 2.99 24.19
N TYR A 9 4.78 1.94 24.50
CA TYR A 9 4.44 0.59 24.07
C TYR A 9 3.14 0.11 24.71
N ARG A 10 2.95 0.32 26.02
CA ARG A 10 1.73 -0.05 26.73
C ARG A 10 0.51 0.70 26.20
N ASN A 11 0.63 2.00 26.00
CA ASN A 11 -0.43 2.82 25.43
C ASN A 11 -0.79 2.37 23.99
N GLU A 12 0.21 2.00 23.19
CA GLU A 12 0.00 1.46 21.84
C GLU A 12 -0.77 0.12 21.88
N VAL A 13 -0.37 -0.79 22.76
CA VAL A 13 -1.06 -2.09 22.93
C VAL A 13 -2.49 -1.92 23.40
N GLU A 14 -2.72 -1.04 24.36
CA GLU A 14 -4.06 -0.73 24.86
C GLU A 14 -4.94 -0.11 23.77
N LEU A 15 -4.41 0.82 23.01
CA LEU A 15 -5.11 1.46 21.91
C LEU A 15 -5.49 0.45 20.80
N LEU A 16 -4.56 -0.43 20.44
CA LEU A 16 -4.80 -1.47 19.42
C LEU A 16 -5.83 -2.50 19.89
N SER A 17 -5.87 -2.80 21.17
CA SER A 17 -6.82 -3.77 21.75
C SER A 17 -8.24 -3.21 21.86
N ASN A 18 -8.39 -1.92 22.06
CA ASN A 18 -9.67 -1.27 22.38
C ASN A 18 -10.26 -0.44 21.24
N CYS A 19 -9.48 -0.14 20.20
CA CYS A 19 -9.94 0.69 19.09
C CYS A 19 -9.67 0.02 17.74
N PRO A 20 -10.70 -0.53 17.07
CA PRO A 20 -10.53 -1.14 15.74
C PRO A 20 -9.94 -0.18 14.70
N LEU A 21 -10.26 1.12 14.82
CA LEU A 21 -9.75 2.13 13.91
C LEU A 21 -8.24 2.39 14.09
N ALA A 22 -7.70 2.12 15.25
CA ALA A 22 -6.26 2.18 15.51
C ALA A 22 -5.53 0.91 15.06
N ALA A 23 -6.20 -0.24 15.12
CA ALA A 23 -5.63 -1.54 14.74
C ALA A 23 -5.43 -1.67 13.21
N ALA A 24 -6.42 -1.29 12.42
CA ALA A 24 -6.38 -1.43 10.97
C ALA A 24 -5.15 -0.75 10.32
N PRO A 25 -4.78 0.50 10.64
CA PRO A 25 -3.59 1.13 10.08
C PRO A 25 -2.27 0.41 10.42
N LYS A 26 -2.22 -0.34 11.51
CA LYS A 26 -1.04 -1.15 11.84
C LYS A 26 -0.84 -2.32 10.87
N LEU A 27 -1.93 -2.93 10.43
CA LEU A 27 -1.89 -4.04 9.48
C LEU A 27 -1.62 -3.55 8.05
N ILE A 28 -2.29 -2.50 7.62
CA ILE A 28 -2.24 -1.99 6.25
C ILE A 28 -1.37 -0.75 6.10
N GLY A 29 -0.80 -0.24 7.19
CA GLY A 29 0.00 0.97 7.22
C GLY A 29 1.27 0.87 6.39
N GLY A 30 1.80 2.04 6.07
CA GLY A 30 2.96 2.19 5.22
C GLY A 30 2.58 2.55 3.77
N ARG A 31 3.56 3.05 3.07
CA ARG A 31 3.39 3.60 1.72
C ARG A 31 2.96 2.55 0.69
N TRP A 32 3.43 1.33 0.85
CA TRP A 32 3.40 0.34 -0.23
C TRP A 32 2.30 -0.71 -0.10
N ARG A 33 1.89 -1.09 1.13
CA ARG A 33 0.96 -2.20 1.36
C ARG A 33 -0.40 -1.99 0.69
N ILE A 34 -0.98 -0.81 0.83
CA ILE A 34 -2.27 -0.46 0.21
C ILE A 34 -2.16 -0.57 -1.32
N MET A 35 -1.08 -0.04 -1.88
CA MET A 35 -0.86 -0.11 -3.33
C MET A 35 -0.67 -1.55 -3.81
N LEU A 36 0.12 -2.34 -3.09
CA LEU A 36 0.35 -3.75 -3.43
C LEU A 36 -0.94 -4.57 -3.37
N LEU A 37 -1.76 -4.41 -2.33
CA LEU A 37 -3.07 -5.05 -2.24
C LEU A 37 -3.96 -4.69 -3.43
N TRP A 38 -3.99 -3.42 -3.78
CA TRP A 38 -4.80 -2.90 -4.88
C TRP A 38 -4.36 -3.47 -6.24
N TYR A 39 -3.06 -3.45 -6.53
CA TYR A 39 -2.53 -3.95 -7.78
C TYR A 39 -2.66 -5.48 -7.91
N VAL A 40 -2.39 -6.24 -6.86
CA VAL A 40 -2.58 -7.70 -6.86
C VAL A 40 -4.04 -8.06 -7.11
N HIS A 41 -4.98 -7.35 -6.48
CA HIS A 41 -6.41 -7.52 -6.73
C HIS A 41 -6.77 -7.30 -8.21
N HIS A 42 -6.15 -6.34 -8.88
CA HIS A 42 -6.38 -6.02 -10.29
C HIS A 42 -5.59 -6.90 -11.27
N GLY A 43 -4.97 -7.96 -10.80
CA GLY A 43 -4.31 -8.96 -11.65
C GLY A 43 -2.83 -8.72 -11.92
N ILE A 44 -2.22 -7.70 -11.34
CA ILE A 44 -0.77 -7.48 -11.42
C ILE A 44 -0.12 -8.31 -10.31
N VAL A 45 0.17 -9.58 -10.62
CA VAL A 45 0.48 -10.59 -9.60
C VAL A 45 1.94 -11.06 -9.61
N ARG A 46 2.66 -10.87 -10.73
CA ARG A 46 4.07 -11.25 -10.81
C ARG A 46 4.96 -10.21 -10.15
N PHE A 47 6.01 -10.67 -9.49
CA PHE A 47 6.98 -9.79 -8.86
C PHE A 47 7.55 -8.73 -9.82
N SER A 48 7.98 -9.16 -11.03
CA SER A 48 8.53 -8.27 -12.05
C SER A 48 7.54 -7.22 -12.54
N ASP A 49 6.26 -7.58 -12.66
CA ASP A 49 5.21 -6.67 -13.10
C ASP A 49 4.85 -5.65 -11.99
N LEU A 50 4.81 -6.09 -10.74
CA LEU A 50 4.63 -5.19 -9.60
C LEU A 50 5.76 -4.16 -9.52
N GLN A 51 7.00 -4.58 -9.71
CA GLN A 51 8.15 -3.67 -9.69
C GLN A 51 8.08 -2.62 -10.80
N LYS A 52 7.63 -3.00 -11.99
CA LYS A 52 7.45 -2.07 -13.12
C LYS A 52 6.29 -1.10 -12.91
N THR A 53 5.21 -1.58 -12.27
CA THR A 53 3.97 -0.80 -12.11
C THR A 53 4.09 0.22 -10.99
N ILE A 54 4.91 -0.05 -9.98
CA ILE A 54 5.05 0.80 -8.79
C ILE A 54 6.43 1.48 -8.79
N PRO A 55 6.68 2.47 -9.65
CA PRO A 55 7.85 3.30 -9.50
C PRO A 55 7.62 4.27 -8.32
N PRO A 56 8.60 4.58 -7.51
CA PRO A 56 10.01 4.19 -7.54
C PRO A 56 10.38 3.06 -6.56
N ILE A 57 9.59 2.01 -6.43
CA ILE A 57 9.90 0.93 -5.49
C ILE A 57 11.16 0.18 -5.92
N THR A 58 12.10 -0.04 -4.99
CA THR A 58 13.28 -0.86 -5.25
C THR A 58 12.94 -2.33 -5.12
N GLU A 59 13.70 -3.19 -5.77
CA GLU A 59 13.56 -4.64 -5.67
C GLU A 59 13.65 -5.12 -4.21
N LYS A 60 14.62 -4.58 -3.46
CA LYS A 60 14.78 -4.88 -2.04
C LYS A 60 13.54 -4.50 -1.22
N MET A 61 12.99 -3.32 -1.45
CA MET A 61 11.80 -2.85 -0.75
C MET A 61 10.57 -3.69 -1.10
N LEU A 62 10.40 -4.03 -2.37
CA LEU A 62 9.29 -4.87 -2.81
C LEU A 62 9.37 -6.26 -2.17
N HIS A 63 10.53 -6.90 -2.15
CA HIS A 63 10.73 -8.16 -1.44
C HIS A 63 10.38 -8.07 0.04
N GLN A 64 10.84 -7.03 0.71
CA GLN A 64 10.58 -6.82 2.12
C GLN A 64 9.09 -6.66 2.39
N GLN A 65 8.40 -5.83 1.63
CA GLN A 65 6.98 -5.57 1.79
C GLN A 65 6.14 -6.82 1.54
N LEU A 66 6.43 -7.56 0.47
CA LEU A 66 5.70 -8.80 0.17
C LEU A 66 5.93 -9.89 1.22
N ARG A 67 7.14 -10.02 1.77
CA ARG A 67 7.40 -10.94 2.91
C ARG A 67 6.63 -10.57 4.16
N GLU A 68 6.57 -9.29 4.49
CA GLU A 68 5.79 -8.81 5.64
C GLU A 68 4.30 -9.03 5.43
N MET A 69 3.78 -8.78 4.23
CA MET A 69 2.38 -9.03 3.88
C MET A 69 2.04 -10.52 3.90
N GLU A 70 2.96 -11.38 3.49
CA GLU A 70 2.82 -12.84 3.59
C GLU A 70 2.78 -13.28 5.07
N ARG A 71 3.66 -12.74 5.91
CA ARG A 71 3.68 -12.99 7.36
C ARG A 71 2.38 -12.55 8.02
N ASP A 72 1.84 -11.42 7.61
CA ASP A 72 0.59 -10.86 8.11
C ASP A 72 -0.65 -11.48 7.47
N ILE A 73 -0.46 -12.54 6.67
CA ILE A 73 -1.53 -13.30 6.01
C ILE A 73 -2.42 -12.45 5.09
N LEU A 74 -1.86 -11.45 4.47
CA LEU A 74 -2.57 -10.61 3.48
C LEU A 74 -2.41 -11.14 2.06
N VAL A 75 -1.27 -11.75 1.75
CA VAL A 75 -0.96 -12.35 0.47
C VAL A 75 -0.39 -13.75 0.62
N LEU A 76 -0.56 -14.56 -0.43
CA LEU A 76 0.08 -15.85 -0.62
C LEU A 76 1.12 -15.74 -1.72
N ARG A 77 2.28 -16.32 -1.49
CA ARG A 77 3.32 -16.47 -2.50
C ARG A 77 3.09 -17.77 -3.27
N VAL A 78 2.94 -17.67 -4.57
CA VAL A 78 2.69 -18.80 -5.47
C VAL A 78 3.91 -19.00 -6.37
N VAL A 79 4.51 -20.18 -6.30
CA VAL A 79 5.67 -20.54 -7.13
C VAL A 79 5.25 -21.59 -8.15
N GLN A 80 5.44 -21.27 -9.42
CA GLN A 80 5.21 -22.19 -10.53
C GLN A 80 6.47 -22.24 -11.41
N GLY A 81 7.27 -23.29 -11.25
CA GLY A 81 8.57 -23.38 -11.89
C GLY A 81 9.50 -22.23 -11.44
N ARG A 82 9.90 -21.38 -12.37
CA ARG A 82 10.73 -20.19 -12.09
C ARG A 82 9.92 -18.91 -11.88
N THR A 83 8.61 -18.98 -12.02
CA THR A 83 7.74 -17.83 -11.89
C THR A 83 7.24 -17.72 -10.45
N VAL A 84 7.39 -16.54 -9.87
CA VAL A 84 6.85 -16.17 -8.57
C VAL A 84 5.74 -15.16 -8.78
N SER A 85 4.56 -15.48 -8.26
CA SER A 85 3.41 -14.60 -8.26
C SER A 85 2.79 -14.53 -6.86
N TYR A 86 1.87 -13.62 -6.70
CA TYR A 86 1.19 -13.37 -5.43
C TYR A 86 -0.31 -13.39 -5.63
N ALA A 87 -1.04 -13.86 -4.64
CA ALA A 87 -2.49 -13.83 -4.60
C ALA A 87 -2.94 -13.23 -3.28
N LEU A 88 -4.07 -12.54 -3.25
CA LEU A 88 -4.66 -12.10 -2.00
C LEU A 88 -5.23 -13.31 -1.25
N THR A 89 -5.06 -13.30 0.06
CA THR A 89 -5.79 -14.19 0.96
C THR A 89 -7.25 -13.72 1.11
N GLU A 90 -8.08 -14.51 1.78
CA GLU A 90 -9.43 -14.07 2.16
C GLU A 90 -9.38 -12.77 2.97
N LEU A 91 -8.43 -12.64 3.90
CA LEU A 91 -8.20 -11.41 4.66
C LEU A 91 -7.81 -10.25 3.74
N GLY A 92 -6.90 -10.46 2.82
CA GLY A 92 -6.50 -9.44 1.84
C GLY A 92 -7.65 -8.99 0.95
N GLU A 93 -8.44 -9.94 0.43
CA GLU A 93 -9.63 -9.63 -0.38
C GLU A 93 -10.69 -8.86 0.42
N SER A 94 -10.84 -9.14 1.71
CA SER A 94 -11.81 -8.43 2.56
C SER A 94 -11.51 -6.92 2.71
N LEU A 95 -10.27 -6.51 2.47
CA LEU A 95 -9.87 -5.09 2.49
C LEU A 95 -10.21 -4.33 1.21
N VAL A 96 -10.45 -5.02 0.11
CA VAL A 96 -10.64 -4.41 -1.21
C VAL A 96 -11.81 -3.43 -1.25
N PRO A 97 -13.01 -3.71 -0.70
CA PRO A 97 -14.10 -2.74 -0.68
C PRO A 97 -13.75 -1.44 0.04
N MET A 98 -13.00 -1.53 1.13
CA MET A 98 -12.51 -0.36 1.85
C MET A 98 -11.51 0.43 1.03
N LEU A 99 -10.56 -0.23 0.36
CA LEU A 99 -9.59 0.40 -0.52
C LEU A 99 -10.25 1.10 -1.70
N ALA A 100 -11.28 0.48 -2.28
CA ALA A 100 -12.08 1.09 -3.34
C ALA A 100 -12.76 2.37 -2.87
N GLY A 101 -13.37 2.35 -1.69
CA GLY A 101 -13.97 3.53 -1.08
C GLY A 101 -12.95 4.62 -0.78
N LEU A 102 -11.77 4.24 -0.32
CA LEU A 102 -10.68 5.19 -0.06
C LEU A 102 -10.16 5.83 -1.36
N ALA A 103 -10.03 5.06 -2.42
CA ALA A 103 -9.63 5.56 -3.74
C ALA A 103 -10.67 6.55 -4.29
N GLU A 104 -11.94 6.20 -4.23
CA GLU A 104 -13.05 7.08 -4.65
C GLU A 104 -13.09 8.37 -3.85
N TRP A 105 -12.95 8.29 -2.53
CA TRP A 105 -12.88 9.47 -1.67
C TRP A 105 -11.69 10.37 -2.02
N SER A 106 -10.53 9.76 -2.27
CA SER A 106 -9.32 10.48 -2.64
C SER A 106 -9.46 11.23 -3.97
N GLU A 107 -10.09 10.60 -4.96
CA GLU A 107 -10.39 11.25 -6.25
C GLU A 107 -11.40 12.39 -6.09
N ARG A 108 -12.51 12.13 -5.42
CA ARG A 108 -13.58 13.11 -5.20
C ARG A 108 -13.07 14.39 -4.53
N HIS A 109 -12.17 14.25 -3.58
CA HIS A 109 -11.60 15.37 -2.82
C HIS A 109 -10.27 15.87 -3.38
N ARG A 110 -9.80 15.34 -4.51
CA ARG A 110 -8.56 15.75 -5.19
C ARG A 110 -7.36 15.73 -4.24
N VAL A 111 -7.26 14.68 -3.41
CA VAL A 111 -6.24 14.58 -2.34
C VAL A 111 -4.83 14.59 -2.91
N GLY A 112 -4.59 13.92 -4.02
CA GLY A 112 -3.28 13.90 -4.68
C GLY A 112 -2.81 15.29 -5.09
N GLU A 113 -3.70 16.13 -5.63
CA GLU A 113 -3.38 17.50 -6.01
C GLU A 113 -3.10 18.39 -4.80
N ARG A 114 -3.90 18.27 -3.75
CA ARG A 114 -3.68 19.00 -2.49
C ARG A 114 -2.32 18.69 -1.88
N LEU A 115 -1.96 17.41 -1.84
CA LEU A 115 -0.66 16.98 -1.32
C LEU A 115 0.49 17.42 -2.23
N TRP A 116 0.30 17.36 -3.55
CA TRP A 116 1.29 17.83 -4.50
C TRP A 116 1.59 19.31 -4.30
N THR A 117 0.58 20.14 -4.25
CA THR A 117 0.71 21.58 -4.01
C THR A 117 1.42 21.90 -2.70
N ALA A 118 1.14 21.11 -1.64
CA ALA A 118 1.77 21.30 -0.33
C ALA A 118 3.24 20.87 -0.27
N LEU A 119 3.63 19.89 -1.12
CA LEU A 119 4.96 19.26 -1.07
C LEU A 119 5.92 19.78 -2.13
N THR A 120 5.40 20.44 -3.17
CA THR A 120 6.22 20.93 -4.28
C THR A 120 6.65 22.39 -4.03
N PRO A 121 7.95 22.71 -4.07
CA PRO A 121 8.41 24.08 -4.01
C PRO A 121 7.81 24.94 -5.15
N LEU A 122 7.53 26.20 -4.86
CA LEU A 122 6.86 27.13 -5.79
C LEU A 122 7.64 27.43 -7.07
N ASP A 123 8.92 27.05 -7.13
CA ASP A 123 9.83 27.30 -8.24
C ASP A 123 9.96 26.13 -9.24
N GLN A 124 9.23 25.01 -9.01
CA GLN A 124 9.26 23.90 -9.96
C GLN A 124 8.14 24.03 -11.02
N PRO A 125 8.47 23.84 -12.32
CA PRO A 125 7.46 23.85 -13.37
C PRO A 125 6.43 22.74 -13.14
N ASP A 126 5.19 23.06 -13.47
CA ASP A 126 4.01 22.21 -13.30
C ASP A 126 4.17 20.85 -14.01
N ALA A 127 4.47 19.80 -13.23
CA ALA A 127 4.54 18.42 -13.71
C ALA A 127 3.16 17.77 -13.82
N THR A 128 2.07 18.51 -13.66
CA THR A 128 0.69 17.99 -13.70
C THR A 128 0.26 17.63 -15.12
N ALA A 129 0.84 18.25 -16.15
CA ALA A 129 0.49 17.98 -17.54
C ALA A 129 0.85 16.56 -18.01
N ASP A 130 1.96 16.01 -17.50
CA ASP A 130 2.48 14.69 -17.93
C ASP A 130 1.76 13.50 -17.22
N ARG A 131 1.05 13.77 -16.12
CA ARG A 131 0.35 12.74 -15.34
C ARG A 131 -1.08 12.46 -15.80
N LEU A 132 -1.67 13.36 -16.56
CA LEU A 132 -3.04 13.16 -17.06
C LEU A 132 -3.10 12.15 -18.21
N GLU A 133 -1.99 11.92 -18.92
CA GLU A 133 -1.92 10.94 -20.00
C GLU A 133 -1.84 9.49 -19.50
N VAL A 134 -1.35 9.25 -18.28
CA VAL A 134 -1.24 7.90 -17.71
C VAL A 134 -2.57 7.38 -17.14
N ARG A 135 -3.53 8.27 -16.87
CA ARG A 135 -4.86 7.90 -16.32
C ARG A 135 -5.82 7.27 -17.33
N GLY A 136 -5.48 7.28 -18.61
CA GLY A 136 -6.31 6.71 -19.67
C GLY A 136 -6.10 5.21 -19.96
N GLN A 137 -5.23 4.53 -19.20
CA GLN A 137 -4.86 3.13 -19.48
C GLN A 137 -5.11 2.16 -18.31
N VAL A 138 -5.94 2.51 -17.36
CA VAL A 138 -6.36 1.58 -16.27
C VAL A 138 -7.87 1.46 -16.25
#